data_2eceb603cbe938c0dfca100f14fe6340
#
_entry.id   2eceb603cbe938c0dfca100f14fe6340
#
_cell.length_a   1.000
_cell.length_b   1.000
_cell.length_c   1.000
_cell.angle_alpha   90.00
_cell.angle_beta   90.00
_cell.angle_gamma   90.00
#
_symmetry.space_group_name_H-M   'P 1'
#
loop_
_entity.id
_entity.type
_entity.pdbx_description
1 polymer ?
#
loop_
_entity_poly.entity_id
_entity_poly.type
_entity_poly.pdbx_seq_one_letter_code
_entity_poly.pdbx_strand_id
1 'polypeptide(L)'
;NAYVYHFKVPFEEVNITINKTDTVNMIRFFPGDSARRGVVVYFHGNRENIERYAKFANNFTKHGYEVWMGDYPGFGKTTGERTEKKMYEQALQIQKMAAAKYGKDSIIIYGKSLGTGIAAYVASQSNNKRVILETPYYSIPSLFSCYAPIYPNSKMSTYKIPANEYLAEVNYPITIFHGTDDGVIPYRNAARLKKLLKSGDEFITIEKGTHHNLNDFDLFKTKLDSLLNLR
;
A
#
# COMPACT_ATOMS: atom_id res chain seq x y z
N ASN A 1 -28.67 11.13 -2.18
CA ASN A 1 -27.58 12.12 -2.25
C ASN A 1 -26.29 11.37 -2.49
N ALA A 2 -25.52 11.74 -3.53
CA ALA A 2 -24.21 11.15 -3.78
C ALA A 2 -23.28 11.51 -2.61
N TYR A 3 -22.57 10.51 -2.09
CA TYR A 3 -21.58 10.71 -1.05
C TYR A 3 -20.47 11.63 -1.57
N VAL A 4 -20.14 12.68 -0.82
CA VAL A 4 -19.11 13.67 -1.19
C VAL A 4 -17.96 13.56 -0.20
N TYR A 5 -16.73 13.45 -0.71
CA TYR A 5 -15.53 13.45 0.13
C TYR A 5 -15.18 14.88 0.58
N HIS A 6 -14.69 14.98 1.82
CA HIS A 6 -14.20 16.24 2.40
C HIS A 6 -12.83 16.02 3.02
N PHE A 7 -11.77 16.51 2.36
CA PHE A 7 -10.40 16.39 2.84
C PHE A 7 -9.77 17.77 3.07
N LYS A 8 -8.83 17.85 4.01
CA LYS A 8 -8.06 19.09 4.29
C LYS A 8 -6.96 19.36 3.26
N VAL A 9 -6.45 18.33 2.62
CA VAL A 9 -5.42 18.40 1.57
C VAL A 9 -6.13 18.63 0.23
N PRO A 10 -5.61 19.49 -0.66
CA PRO A 10 -6.16 19.65 -2.00
C PRO A 10 -6.26 18.31 -2.73
N PHE A 11 -7.39 18.01 -3.34
CA PHE A 11 -7.64 16.73 -3.97
C PHE A 11 -8.50 16.85 -5.22
N GLU A 12 -8.47 15.79 -6.02
CA GLU A 12 -9.36 15.54 -7.16
C GLU A 12 -9.91 14.13 -7.06
N GLU A 13 -11.21 13.97 -7.25
CA GLU A 13 -11.86 12.68 -7.36
C GLU A 13 -11.89 12.24 -8.83
N VAL A 14 -11.36 11.04 -9.11
CA VAL A 14 -11.30 10.46 -10.45
C VAL A 14 -12.03 9.13 -10.47
N ASN A 15 -12.97 8.96 -11.41
CA ASN A 15 -13.65 7.70 -11.66
C ASN A 15 -13.10 7.06 -12.93
N ILE A 16 -12.47 5.89 -12.80
CA ILE A 16 -11.85 5.15 -13.89
C ILE A 16 -12.80 4.02 -14.30
N THR A 17 -13.41 4.13 -15.46
CA THR A 17 -14.24 3.07 -16.02
C THR A 17 -13.35 1.93 -16.50
N ILE A 18 -13.47 0.77 -15.90
CA ILE A 18 -12.74 -0.45 -16.29
C ILE A 18 -13.49 -1.20 -17.38
N ASN A 19 -14.80 -1.31 -17.20
CA ASN A 19 -15.72 -1.92 -18.17
C ASN A 19 -17.15 -1.37 -17.96
N LYS A 20 -18.15 -2.00 -18.56
CA LYS A 20 -19.57 -1.54 -18.47
C LYS A 20 -20.14 -1.52 -17.05
N THR A 21 -19.59 -2.30 -16.12
CA THR A 21 -20.12 -2.49 -14.77
C THR A 21 -19.17 -2.05 -13.67
N ASP A 22 -17.87 -2.04 -13.97
CA ASP A 22 -16.82 -1.82 -12.97
C ASP A 22 -16.17 -0.45 -13.15
N THR A 23 -16.22 0.35 -12.10
CA THR A 23 -15.59 1.66 -12.01
C THR A 23 -14.71 1.72 -10.76
N VAL A 24 -13.48 2.17 -10.91
CA VAL A 24 -12.58 2.46 -9.78
C VAL A 24 -12.73 3.91 -9.40
N ASN A 25 -13.08 4.17 -8.17
CA ASN A 25 -13.00 5.49 -7.57
C ASN A 25 -11.61 5.68 -6.97
N MET A 26 -10.95 6.75 -7.36
CA MET A 26 -9.60 7.12 -6.93
C MET A 26 -9.58 8.59 -6.54
N ILE A 27 -8.88 8.88 -5.45
CA ILE A 27 -8.58 10.25 -5.02
C ILE A 27 -7.11 10.56 -5.29
N ARG A 28 -6.86 11.70 -5.91
CA ARG A 28 -5.54 12.26 -6.13
C ARG A 28 -5.35 13.43 -5.19
N PHE A 29 -4.46 13.28 -4.22
CA PHE A 29 -4.05 14.37 -3.33
C PHE A 29 -2.85 15.08 -3.93
N PHE A 30 -2.86 16.40 -3.86
CA PHE A 30 -1.81 17.23 -4.46
C PHE A 30 -0.86 17.79 -3.39
N PRO A 31 0.45 17.88 -3.69
CA PRO A 31 1.33 18.76 -2.92
C PRO A 31 0.84 20.20 -3.11
N GLY A 32 1.05 21.05 -2.10
CA GLY A 32 0.76 22.47 -2.24
C GLY A 32 1.56 23.11 -3.38
N ASP A 33 2.12 24.29 -3.16
CA ASP A 33 2.88 25.04 -4.19
C ASP A 33 4.26 24.45 -4.51
N SER A 34 4.64 23.31 -3.93
CA SER A 34 5.91 22.65 -4.16
C SER A 34 6.02 22.05 -5.56
N ALA A 35 7.20 22.11 -6.17
CA ALA A 35 7.48 21.41 -7.42
C ALA A 35 7.18 19.90 -7.27
N ARG A 36 6.43 19.34 -8.22
CA ARG A 36 6.04 17.93 -8.20
C ARG A 36 7.26 17.04 -8.47
N ARG A 37 7.55 16.14 -7.53
CA ARG A 37 8.68 15.20 -7.60
C ARG A 37 8.29 13.83 -8.16
N GLY A 38 6.98 13.51 -8.20
CA GLY A 38 6.47 12.23 -8.62
C GLY A 38 5.15 11.90 -7.95
N VAL A 39 4.87 10.61 -7.83
CA VAL A 39 3.62 10.10 -7.27
C VAL A 39 3.85 8.91 -6.34
N VAL A 40 3.08 8.87 -5.26
CA VAL A 40 2.91 7.70 -4.40
C VAL A 40 1.59 7.03 -4.77
N VAL A 41 1.66 5.82 -5.30
CA VAL A 41 0.48 4.96 -5.48
C VAL A 41 0.26 4.23 -4.17
N TYR A 42 -0.79 4.62 -3.44
CA TYR A 42 -1.04 4.20 -2.07
C TYR A 42 -2.17 3.16 -2.02
N PHE A 43 -1.85 1.95 -1.61
CA PHE A 43 -2.79 0.86 -1.37
C PHE A 43 -3.15 0.79 0.11
N HIS A 44 -4.41 1.05 0.43
CA HIS A 44 -4.89 1.16 1.81
C HIS A 44 -5.18 -0.20 2.46
N GLY A 45 -5.47 -0.19 3.76
CA GLY A 45 -5.80 -1.40 4.54
C GLY A 45 -7.26 -1.85 4.37
N ASN A 46 -7.64 -2.92 5.09
CA ASN A 46 -8.94 -3.61 4.94
C ASN A 46 -10.12 -2.90 5.63
N ARG A 47 -9.95 -1.76 6.28
CA ARG A 47 -11.04 -1.06 6.98
C ARG A 47 -11.51 0.16 6.21
N GLU A 48 -12.84 0.28 6.07
CA GLU A 48 -13.50 1.44 5.46
C GLU A 48 -13.05 1.70 4.01
N ASN A 49 -12.66 2.92 3.69
CA ASN A 49 -12.32 3.37 2.34
C ASN A 49 -11.19 4.41 2.39
N ILE A 50 -10.92 5.08 1.29
CA ILE A 50 -9.91 6.13 1.16
C ILE A 50 -10.04 7.19 2.26
N GLU A 51 -11.25 7.53 2.71
CA GLU A 51 -11.48 8.59 3.69
C GLU A 51 -10.72 8.37 5.00
N ARG A 52 -10.70 7.12 5.48
CA ARG A 52 -9.92 6.73 6.67
C ARG A 52 -8.42 6.96 6.50
N TYR A 53 -7.91 6.75 5.28
CA TYR A 53 -6.48 6.78 4.99
C TYR A 53 -5.99 8.12 4.45
N ALA A 54 -6.89 9.00 4.02
CA ALA A 54 -6.59 10.31 3.46
C ALA A 54 -5.69 11.17 4.37
N LYS A 55 -5.83 11.03 5.70
CA LYS A 55 -4.99 11.73 6.68
C LYS A 55 -3.49 11.45 6.51
N PHE A 56 -3.12 10.31 5.94
CA PHE A 56 -1.73 9.93 5.69
C PHE A 56 -1.16 10.54 4.41
N ALA A 57 -1.99 11.12 3.53
CA ALA A 57 -1.53 11.74 2.30
C ALA A 57 -0.51 12.85 2.57
N ASN A 58 -0.68 13.61 3.67
CA ASN A 58 0.24 14.68 4.04
C ASN A 58 1.68 14.22 4.31
N ASN A 59 1.88 12.95 4.69
CA ASN A 59 3.21 12.39 4.87
C ASN A 59 4.05 12.44 3.58
N PHE A 60 3.40 12.47 2.43
CA PHE A 60 4.01 12.44 1.10
C PHE A 60 3.89 13.78 0.38
N THR A 61 2.71 14.44 0.50
CA THR A 61 2.48 15.70 -0.21
C THR A 61 3.38 16.82 0.29
N LYS A 62 3.73 16.85 1.58
CA LYS A 62 4.73 17.78 2.13
C LYS A 62 6.12 17.66 1.49
N HIS A 63 6.43 16.51 0.85
CA HIS A 63 7.68 16.23 0.13
C HIS A 63 7.56 16.43 -1.40
N GLY A 64 6.45 16.98 -1.88
CA GLY A 64 6.25 17.24 -3.30
C GLY A 64 5.72 16.05 -4.11
N TYR A 65 5.27 14.96 -3.48
CA TYR A 65 4.64 13.85 -4.19
C TYR A 65 3.13 14.01 -4.26
N GLU A 66 2.52 13.76 -5.44
CA GLU A 66 1.10 13.46 -5.47
C GLU A 66 0.85 12.12 -4.76
N VAL A 67 -0.35 11.93 -4.19
CA VAL A 67 -0.76 10.63 -3.62
C VAL A 67 -2.02 10.17 -4.32
N TRP A 68 -1.96 9.00 -4.93
CA TRP A 68 -3.09 8.38 -5.61
C TRP A 68 -3.58 7.20 -4.78
N MET A 69 -4.79 7.31 -4.23
CA MET A 69 -5.46 6.27 -3.47
C MET A 69 -6.70 5.81 -4.22
N GLY A 70 -6.76 4.54 -4.60
CA GLY A 70 -7.95 3.91 -5.19
C GLY A 70 -8.61 2.97 -4.19
N ASP A 71 -9.92 3.00 -4.08
CA ASP A 71 -10.67 1.99 -3.35
C ASP A 71 -10.70 0.67 -4.12
N TYR A 72 -10.62 -0.46 -3.40
CA TYR A 72 -10.75 -1.78 -4.01
C TYR A 72 -12.20 -2.10 -4.38
N PRO A 73 -12.46 -3.12 -5.25
CA PRO A 73 -13.80 -3.56 -5.56
C PRO A 73 -14.64 -3.80 -4.31
N GLY A 74 -15.80 -3.16 -4.23
CA GLY A 74 -16.71 -3.23 -3.08
C GLY A 74 -16.26 -2.46 -1.84
N PHE A 75 -15.29 -1.54 -1.98
CA PHE A 75 -14.96 -0.52 -0.99
C PHE A 75 -15.34 0.87 -1.50
N GLY A 76 -15.76 1.76 -0.59
CA GLY A 76 -16.09 3.14 -0.91
C GLY A 76 -17.05 3.25 -2.09
N LYS A 77 -16.65 4.02 -3.10
CA LYS A 77 -17.43 4.21 -4.35
C LYS A 77 -17.00 3.27 -5.49
N THR A 78 -15.97 2.45 -5.30
CA THR A 78 -15.51 1.49 -6.32
C THR A 78 -16.49 0.35 -6.47
N THR A 79 -16.91 0.08 -7.70
CA THR A 79 -17.83 -1.00 -8.05
C THR A 79 -17.08 -2.27 -8.50
N GLY A 80 -17.82 -3.35 -8.68
CA GLY A 80 -17.29 -4.63 -9.12
C GLY A 80 -17.21 -5.66 -8.01
N GLU A 81 -17.04 -6.92 -8.42
CA GLU A 81 -16.93 -8.04 -7.51
C GLU A 81 -15.60 -8.03 -6.74
N ARG A 82 -15.66 -8.26 -5.43
CA ARG A 82 -14.49 -8.32 -4.57
C ARG A 82 -13.76 -9.66 -4.75
N THR A 83 -12.87 -9.73 -5.73
CA THR A 83 -11.98 -10.86 -5.95
C THR A 83 -10.52 -10.41 -5.93
N GLU A 84 -9.61 -11.31 -5.55
CA GLU A 84 -8.16 -11.05 -5.55
C GLU A 84 -7.68 -10.60 -6.94
N LYS A 85 -8.15 -11.28 -7.99
CA LYS A 85 -7.82 -10.96 -9.38
C LYS A 85 -8.21 -9.52 -9.74
N LYS A 86 -9.45 -9.11 -9.44
CA LYS A 86 -9.92 -7.75 -9.75
C LYS A 86 -9.19 -6.67 -8.94
N MET A 87 -8.85 -6.97 -7.67
CA MET A 87 -8.02 -6.06 -6.87
C MET A 87 -6.66 -5.81 -7.53
N TYR A 88 -6.03 -6.85 -8.05
CA TYR A 88 -4.75 -6.75 -8.76
C TYR A 88 -4.85 -6.01 -10.09
N GLU A 89 -5.87 -6.33 -10.90
CA GLU A 89 -6.10 -5.68 -12.20
C GLU A 89 -6.29 -4.17 -12.04
N GLN A 90 -7.11 -3.75 -11.08
CA GLN A 90 -7.36 -2.35 -10.79
C GLN A 90 -6.10 -1.65 -10.24
N ALA A 91 -5.37 -2.30 -9.35
CA ALA A 91 -4.12 -1.75 -8.79
C ALA A 91 -3.07 -1.51 -9.89
N LEU A 92 -2.90 -2.47 -10.81
CA LEU A 92 -2.01 -2.32 -11.97
C LEU A 92 -2.48 -1.21 -12.91
N GLN A 93 -3.78 -1.03 -13.09
CA GLN A 93 -4.30 0.06 -13.92
C GLN A 93 -3.92 1.43 -13.35
N ILE A 94 -4.07 1.62 -12.03
CA ILE A 94 -3.65 2.87 -11.37
C ILE A 94 -2.14 3.09 -11.54
N GLN A 95 -1.32 2.05 -11.35
CA GLN A 95 0.13 2.15 -11.52
C GLN A 95 0.51 2.49 -12.97
N LYS A 96 -0.14 1.88 -13.97
CA LYS A 96 0.11 2.19 -15.40
C LYS A 96 -0.23 3.64 -15.73
N MET A 97 -1.33 4.17 -15.18
CA MET A 97 -1.69 5.57 -15.33
C MET A 97 -0.66 6.49 -14.68
N ALA A 98 -0.16 6.12 -13.49
CA ALA A 98 0.90 6.85 -12.81
C ALA A 98 2.20 6.84 -13.65
N ALA A 99 2.58 5.70 -14.21
CA ALA A 99 3.76 5.55 -15.05
C ALA A 99 3.67 6.38 -16.35
N ALA A 100 2.50 6.44 -16.97
CA ALA A 100 2.26 7.27 -18.13
C ALA A 100 2.40 8.76 -17.83
N LYS A 101 2.05 9.19 -16.61
CA LYS A 101 2.12 10.61 -16.21
C LYS A 101 3.50 11.04 -15.71
N TYR A 102 4.17 10.19 -14.90
CA TYR A 102 5.39 10.57 -14.16
C TYR A 102 6.66 9.86 -14.60
N GLY A 103 6.54 8.78 -15.35
CA GLY A 103 7.65 7.86 -15.58
C GLY A 103 7.95 6.98 -14.37
N LYS A 104 8.50 5.79 -14.61
CA LYS A 104 8.72 4.74 -13.60
C LYS A 104 9.61 5.17 -12.43
N ASP A 105 10.64 6.00 -12.71
CA ASP A 105 11.64 6.41 -11.73
C ASP A 105 11.14 7.49 -10.75
N SER A 106 9.91 7.97 -10.95
CA SER A 106 9.23 8.95 -10.10
C SER A 106 8.04 8.36 -9.33
N ILE A 107 7.87 7.02 -9.35
CA ILE A 107 6.77 6.32 -8.68
C ILE A 107 7.27 5.61 -7.44
N ILE A 108 6.57 5.85 -6.34
CA ILE A 108 6.70 5.07 -5.10
C ILE A 108 5.44 4.24 -4.95
N ILE A 109 5.60 2.93 -4.81
CA ILE A 109 4.50 2.03 -4.44
C ILE A 109 4.44 1.94 -2.92
N TYR A 110 3.31 2.29 -2.34
CA TYR A 110 3.11 2.23 -0.90
C TYR A 110 1.93 1.32 -0.55
N GLY A 111 2.12 0.42 0.39
CA GLY A 111 1.07 -0.44 0.91
C GLY A 111 0.98 -0.39 2.42
N LYS A 112 -0.26 -0.36 2.97
CA LYS A 112 -0.53 -0.47 4.40
C LYS A 112 -1.42 -1.67 4.69
N SER A 113 -1.03 -2.55 5.62
CA SER A 113 -1.83 -3.70 6.06
C SER A 113 -2.24 -4.58 4.85
N LEU A 114 -3.54 -4.79 4.59
CA LEU A 114 -4.02 -5.50 3.39
C LEU A 114 -3.34 -4.99 2.11
N GLY A 115 -3.20 -3.68 1.98
CA GLY A 115 -2.60 -3.04 0.82
C GLY A 115 -1.14 -3.41 0.58
N THR A 116 -0.44 -3.97 1.57
CA THR A 116 0.97 -4.40 1.38
C THR A 116 1.11 -5.57 0.41
N GLY A 117 0.14 -6.49 0.42
CA GLY A 117 0.14 -7.59 -0.55
C GLY A 117 -0.22 -7.12 -1.96
N ILE A 118 -1.13 -6.14 -2.08
CA ILE A 118 -1.47 -5.51 -3.36
C ILE A 118 -0.27 -4.71 -3.88
N ALA A 119 0.39 -3.95 -3.01
CA ALA A 119 1.62 -3.21 -3.33
C ALA A 119 2.74 -4.16 -3.79
N ALA A 120 2.94 -5.29 -3.10
CA ALA A 120 3.91 -6.30 -3.48
C ALA A 120 3.62 -6.89 -4.86
N TYR A 121 2.35 -7.21 -5.16
CA TYR A 121 1.95 -7.68 -6.49
C TYR A 121 2.25 -6.64 -7.56
N VAL A 122 1.81 -5.39 -7.38
CA VAL A 122 2.09 -4.32 -8.34
C VAL A 122 3.60 -4.12 -8.53
N ALA A 123 4.35 -4.18 -7.43
CA ALA A 123 5.80 -4.05 -7.45
C ALA A 123 6.48 -5.18 -8.24
N SER A 124 6.00 -6.42 -8.17
CA SER A 124 6.54 -7.54 -8.95
C SER A 124 6.23 -7.45 -10.45
N GLN A 125 5.16 -6.74 -10.82
CA GLN A 125 4.72 -6.61 -12.22
C GLN A 125 5.23 -5.33 -12.90
N SER A 126 5.95 -4.47 -12.20
CA SER A 126 6.37 -3.17 -12.72
C SER A 126 7.69 -2.71 -12.10
N ASN A 127 8.43 -1.87 -12.82
CA ASN A 127 9.62 -1.22 -12.29
C ASN A 127 9.24 0.18 -11.80
N ASN A 128 9.61 0.51 -10.57
CA ASN A 128 9.32 1.79 -9.95
C ASN A 128 10.53 2.27 -9.13
N LYS A 129 10.49 3.50 -8.62
CA LYS A 129 11.58 4.06 -7.81
C LYS A 129 11.85 3.21 -6.55
N ARG A 130 10.79 2.82 -5.83
CA ARG A 130 10.85 1.97 -4.64
C ARG A 130 9.47 1.44 -4.25
N VAL A 131 9.45 0.43 -3.37
CA VAL A 131 8.26 -0.01 -2.66
C VAL A 131 8.44 0.17 -1.16
N ILE A 132 7.40 0.67 -0.48
CA ILE A 132 7.36 0.88 0.97
C ILE A 132 6.15 0.14 1.52
N LEU A 133 6.37 -0.73 2.50
CA LEU A 133 5.32 -1.55 3.13
C LEU A 133 5.21 -1.23 4.61
N GLU A 134 4.02 -0.79 5.03
CA GLU A 134 3.69 -0.52 6.43
C GLU A 134 2.82 -1.65 6.99
N THR A 135 3.30 -2.31 8.03
CA THR A 135 2.67 -3.48 8.69
C THR A 135 2.30 -4.60 7.72
N PRO A 136 3.26 -5.14 6.92
CA PRO A 136 2.98 -6.22 5.99
C PRO A 136 2.76 -7.56 6.67
N TYR A 137 2.09 -8.47 5.93
CA TYR A 137 2.00 -9.89 6.23
C TYR A 137 2.80 -10.72 5.21
N TYR A 138 3.14 -11.95 5.59
CA TYR A 138 3.85 -12.88 4.70
C TYR A 138 2.94 -13.42 3.57
N SER A 139 1.74 -13.87 3.94
CA SER A 139 0.61 -14.22 3.06
C SER A 139 -0.66 -14.28 3.90
N ILE A 140 -1.83 -14.19 3.30
CA ILE A 140 -3.11 -14.29 4.03
C ILE A 140 -3.24 -15.63 4.77
N PRO A 141 -3.00 -16.81 4.16
CA PRO A 141 -3.03 -18.08 4.89
C PRO A 141 -2.01 -18.14 6.04
N SER A 142 -0.81 -17.61 5.84
CA SER A 142 0.22 -17.55 6.89
C SER A 142 -0.19 -16.66 8.07
N LEU A 143 -0.88 -15.55 7.80
CA LEU A 143 -1.42 -14.69 8.85
C LEU A 143 -2.49 -15.42 9.65
N PHE A 144 -3.45 -16.07 9.00
CA PHE A 144 -4.47 -16.87 9.70
C PHE A 144 -3.86 -18.00 10.53
N SER A 145 -2.77 -18.63 10.08
CA SER A 145 -2.07 -19.65 10.86
C SER A 145 -1.46 -19.13 12.16
N CYS A 146 -1.27 -17.81 12.31
CA CYS A 146 -0.86 -17.23 13.59
C CYS A 146 -1.95 -17.29 14.67
N TYR A 147 -3.22 -17.34 14.25
CA TYR A 147 -4.40 -17.30 15.13
C TYR A 147 -5.10 -18.68 15.22
N ALA A 148 -5.06 -19.45 14.17
CA ALA A 148 -5.72 -20.74 14.06
C ALA A 148 -4.77 -21.80 13.44
N PRO A 149 -3.69 -22.18 14.16
CA PRO A 149 -2.62 -23.02 13.58
C PRO A 149 -3.04 -24.45 13.24
N ILE A 150 -4.10 -24.97 13.88
CA ILE A 150 -4.60 -26.33 13.65
C ILE A 150 -5.47 -26.48 12.39
N TYR A 151 -5.86 -25.37 11.78
CA TYR A 151 -6.70 -25.39 10.58
C TYR A 151 -5.85 -25.38 9.30
N PRO A 152 -6.29 -26.04 8.21
CA PRO A 152 -5.59 -26.02 6.93
C PRO A 152 -5.84 -24.67 6.20
N ASN A 153 -5.32 -23.57 6.77
CA ASN A 153 -5.58 -22.21 6.33
C ASN A 153 -5.26 -21.97 4.86
N SER A 154 -4.26 -22.67 4.29
CA SER A 154 -3.94 -22.57 2.87
C SER A 154 -5.06 -23.08 1.95
N LYS A 155 -5.87 -24.04 2.39
CA LYS A 155 -7.00 -24.58 1.63
C LYS A 155 -8.28 -23.78 1.89
N MET A 156 -8.48 -23.28 3.10
CA MET A 156 -9.71 -22.61 3.53
C MET A 156 -9.76 -21.12 3.18
N SER A 157 -8.62 -20.47 3.01
CA SER A 157 -8.57 -19.04 2.71
C SER A 157 -8.99 -18.77 1.26
N THR A 158 -10.02 -17.93 1.07
CA THR A 158 -10.47 -17.45 -0.24
C THR A 158 -9.41 -16.59 -0.91
N TYR A 159 -8.79 -15.70 -0.13
CA TYR A 159 -7.68 -14.86 -0.58
C TYR A 159 -6.36 -15.51 -0.20
N LYS A 160 -5.41 -15.57 -1.13
CA LYS A 160 -4.05 -16.05 -0.87
C LYS A 160 -3.08 -14.91 -0.63
N ILE A 161 -3.11 -13.93 -1.48
CA ILE A 161 -2.25 -12.74 -1.52
C ILE A 161 -0.84 -13.08 -0.98
N PRO A 162 -0.04 -13.82 -1.75
CA PRO A 162 1.27 -14.30 -1.31
C PRO A 162 2.31 -13.18 -1.45
N ALA A 163 2.29 -12.21 -0.52
CA ALA A 163 3.19 -11.07 -0.57
C ALA A 163 4.67 -11.48 -0.59
N ASN A 164 5.00 -12.60 0.05
CA ASN A 164 6.34 -13.18 0.03
C ASN A 164 6.80 -13.60 -1.38
N GLU A 165 5.92 -14.19 -2.19
CA GLU A 165 6.26 -14.60 -3.55
C GLU A 165 6.47 -13.38 -4.44
N TYR A 166 5.59 -12.39 -4.35
CA TYR A 166 5.70 -11.16 -5.12
C TYR A 166 6.96 -10.36 -4.77
N LEU A 167 7.28 -10.22 -3.47
CA LEU A 167 8.47 -9.47 -3.05
C LEU A 167 9.78 -10.12 -3.50
N ALA A 168 9.80 -11.44 -3.66
CA ALA A 168 10.97 -12.15 -4.19
C ALA A 168 11.31 -11.75 -5.64
N GLU A 169 10.31 -11.29 -6.41
CA GLU A 169 10.46 -10.88 -7.81
C GLU A 169 10.78 -9.37 -7.98
N VAL A 170 10.73 -8.59 -6.90
CA VAL A 170 11.01 -7.14 -6.96
C VAL A 170 12.51 -6.89 -7.08
N ASN A 171 12.93 -6.11 -8.09
CA ASN A 171 14.33 -5.84 -8.40
C ASN A 171 14.80 -4.41 -8.07
N TYR A 172 14.01 -3.65 -7.35
CA TYR A 172 14.31 -2.27 -6.91
C TYR A 172 14.07 -2.14 -5.39
N PRO A 173 14.49 -1.04 -4.75
CA PRO A 173 14.55 -0.96 -3.29
C PRO A 173 13.22 -1.23 -2.58
N ILE A 174 13.27 -2.09 -1.56
CA ILE A 174 12.15 -2.44 -0.67
C ILE A 174 12.44 -1.86 0.72
N THR A 175 11.45 -1.18 1.30
CA THR A 175 11.50 -0.77 2.70
C THR A 175 10.27 -1.27 3.44
N ILE A 176 10.46 -1.96 4.54
CA ILE A 176 9.39 -2.51 5.38
C ILE A 176 9.43 -1.84 6.75
N PHE A 177 8.28 -1.35 7.22
CA PHE A 177 8.07 -0.89 8.60
C PHE A 177 7.13 -1.84 9.32
N HIS A 178 7.52 -2.29 10.52
CA HIS A 178 6.65 -3.14 11.34
C HIS A 178 6.88 -2.93 12.83
N GLY A 179 5.79 -2.91 13.60
CA GLY A 179 5.81 -2.71 15.04
C GLY A 179 5.93 -4.04 15.80
N THR A 180 6.67 -4.05 16.92
CA THR A 180 6.82 -5.26 17.76
C THR A 180 5.52 -5.68 18.43
N ASP A 181 4.64 -4.72 18.73
CA ASP A 181 3.39 -4.93 19.47
C ASP A 181 2.17 -4.92 18.51
N ASP A 182 2.39 -5.26 17.23
CA ASP A 182 1.30 -5.40 16.27
C ASP A 182 0.40 -6.59 16.61
N GLY A 183 -0.77 -6.30 17.16
CA GLY A 183 -1.78 -7.29 17.55
C GLY A 183 -2.67 -7.77 16.39
N VAL A 184 -2.56 -7.16 15.19
CA VAL A 184 -3.32 -7.55 14.01
C VAL A 184 -2.50 -8.43 13.07
N ILE A 185 -1.23 -8.06 12.84
CA ILE A 185 -0.28 -8.85 12.08
C ILE A 185 0.92 -9.08 13.00
N PRO A 186 1.01 -10.24 13.66
CA PRO A 186 2.08 -10.49 14.61
C PRO A 186 3.46 -10.29 13.99
N TYR A 187 4.36 -9.61 14.70
CA TYR A 187 5.71 -9.31 14.23
C TYR A 187 6.43 -10.54 13.62
N ARG A 188 6.27 -11.73 14.26
CA ARG A 188 6.83 -13.00 13.76
C ARG A 188 6.36 -13.37 12.35
N ASN A 189 5.17 -12.94 11.92
CA ASN A 189 4.66 -13.20 10.57
C ASN A 189 5.39 -12.32 9.56
N ALA A 190 5.46 -11.01 9.79
CA ALA A 190 6.14 -10.05 8.93
C ALA A 190 7.67 -10.27 8.91
N ALA A 191 8.27 -10.60 10.04
CA ALA A 191 9.72 -10.80 10.16
C ALA A 191 10.25 -11.91 9.24
N ARG A 192 9.40 -12.84 8.79
CA ARG A 192 9.77 -13.85 7.78
C ARG A 192 10.19 -13.22 6.46
N LEU A 193 9.66 -12.03 6.12
CA LEU A 193 10.00 -11.29 4.90
C LEU A 193 11.47 -10.82 4.90
N LYS A 194 12.12 -10.70 6.07
CA LYS A 194 13.54 -10.32 6.16
C LYS A 194 14.45 -11.22 5.32
N LYS A 195 14.07 -12.51 5.16
CA LYS A 195 14.84 -13.49 4.38
C LYS A 195 14.82 -13.23 2.87
N LEU A 196 13.91 -12.39 2.39
CA LEU A 196 13.74 -12.05 0.98
C LEU A 196 14.45 -10.74 0.62
N LEU A 197 14.89 -9.98 1.62
CA LEU A 197 15.49 -8.67 1.40
C LEU A 197 16.91 -8.80 0.87
N LYS A 198 17.22 -7.97 -0.12
CA LYS A 198 18.50 -7.89 -0.81
C LYS A 198 19.34 -6.74 -0.25
N SER A 199 20.59 -6.65 -0.68
CA SER A 199 21.43 -5.48 -0.40
C SER A 199 20.72 -4.20 -0.88
N GLY A 200 20.60 -3.22 0.02
CA GLY A 200 19.88 -1.96 -0.22
C GLY A 200 18.41 -1.98 0.20
N ASP A 201 17.85 -3.14 0.54
CA ASP A 201 16.51 -3.25 1.16
C ASP A 201 16.61 -3.05 2.68
N GLU A 202 15.54 -2.55 3.30
CA GLU A 202 15.50 -2.32 4.74
C GLU A 202 14.25 -2.92 5.39
N PHE A 203 14.42 -3.56 6.57
CA PHE A 203 13.33 -3.90 7.48
C PHE A 203 13.49 -3.11 8.77
N ILE A 204 12.63 -2.12 8.98
CA ILE A 204 12.69 -1.18 10.09
C ILE A 204 11.70 -1.65 11.16
N THR A 205 12.25 -2.11 12.28
CA THR A 205 11.47 -2.53 13.45
C THR A 205 11.16 -1.31 14.31
N ILE A 206 9.89 -1.08 14.61
CA ILE A 206 9.42 -0.03 15.51
C ILE A 206 9.07 -0.68 16.85
N GLU A 207 9.96 -0.53 17.84
CA GLU A 207 9.73 -1.05 19.18
C GLU A 207 8.46 -0.47 19.79
N LYS A 208 7.61 -1.31 20.39
CA LYS A 208 6.28 -0.98 20.95
C LYS A 208 5.31 -0.40 19.93
N GLY A 209 5.65 -0.40 18.64
CA GLY A 209 4.74 -0.02 17.58
C GLY A 209 3.62 -1.03 17.42
N THR A 210 2.39 -0.54 17.27
CA THR A 210 1.19 -1.33 17.00
C THR A 210 0.79 -1.23 15.53
N HIS A 211 -0.28 -1.95 15.14
CA HIS A 211 -0.80 -1.90 13.76
C HIS A 211 -1.24 -0.50 13.31
N HIS A 212 -1.55 0.39 14.25
CA HIS A 212 -2.23 1.65 13.92
C HIS A 212 -1.42 2.91 14.22
N ASN A 213 -0.35 2.81 15.01
CA ASN A 213 0.35 3.98 15.55
C ASN A 213 1.80 4.16 15.06
N LEU A 214 2.25 3.45 14.01
CA LEU A 214 3.64 3.60 13.55
C LEU A 214 3.98 5.04 13.17
N ASN A 215 2.99 5.78 12.64
CA ASN A 215 3.12 7.19 12.28
C ASN A 215 3.35 8.14 13.48
N ASP A 216 3.19 7.66 14.72
CA ASP A 216 3.42 8.45 15.93
C ASP A 216 4.90 8.41 16.36
N PHE A 217 5.66 7.41 15.87
CA PHE A 217 7.06 7.20 16.23
C PHE A 217 8.02 8.02 15.39
N ASP A 218 9.00 8.67 16.04
CA ASP A 218 9.99 9.50 15.38
C ASP A 218 10.87 8.68 14.42
N LEU A 219 11.18 7.43 14.75
CA LEU A 219 11.94 6.55 13.87
C LEU A 219 11.20 6.33 12.54
N PHE A 220 9.88 6.11 12.58
CA PHE A 220 9.07 5.97 11.36
C PHE A 220 9.10 7.25 10.54
N LYS A 221 8.83 8.41 11.18
CA LYS A 221 8.79 9.71 10.51
C LYS A 221 10.12 10.04 9.86
N THR A 222 11.20 9.96 10.61
CA THR A 222 12.56 10.31 10.13
C THR A 222 12.97 9.39 8.97
N LYS A 223 12.72 8.09 9.09
CA LYS A 223 13.05 7.15 8.00
C LYS A 223 12.20 7.39 6.77
N LEU A 224 10.88 7.59 6.92
CA LEU A 224 10.00 7.91 5.78
C LEU A 224 10.43 9.21 5.11
N ASP A 225 10.68 10.26 5.86
CA ASP A 225 11.14 11.55 5.34
C ASP A 225 12.49 11.40 4.59
N SER A 226 13.42 10.60 5.13
CA SER A 226 14.68 10.27 4.44
C SER A 226 14.44 9.58 3.09
N LEU A 227 13.59 8.53 3.06
CA LEU A 227 13.27 7.79 1.83
C LEU A 227 12.62 8.67 0.76
N LEU A 228 11.79 9.62 1.16
CA LEU A 228 11.10 10.55 0.25
C LEU A 228 12.03 11.66 -0.26
N ASN A 229 13.11 11.96 0.45
CA ASN A 229 14.10 12.97 0.05
C ASN A 229 15.25 12.42 -0.82
N LEU A 230 15.41 11.12 -0.95
CA LEU A 230 16.37 10.50 -1.88
C LEU A 230 16.02 10.87 -3.32
N ARG A 231 17.02 11.40 -4.04
CA ARG A 231 16.91 11.76 -5.47
C ARG A 231 17.01 10.53 -6.36
#